data_8cd73d89402e2ee1f728b0b28b30a5a4
#
_entry.id   8cd73d89402e2ee1f728b0b28b30a5a4
#
_cell.length_a   1.000
_cell.length_b   1.000
_cell.length_c   1.000
_cell.angle_alpha   90.00
_cell.angle_beta   90.00
_cell.angle_gamma   90.00
#
_symmetry.space_group_name_H-M   'P 1'
#
loop_
_entity.id
_entity.type
_entity.pdbx_description
1 polymer ?
#
loop_
_entity_poly.entity_id
_entity_poly.type
_entity_poly.pdbx_seq_one_letter_code
_entity_poly.pdbx_strand_id
1 'polypeptide(L)'
;MPNPNPTYNNYTHAVNQRIPDIPAYIQFMWGDYGSRIRLSGLLRNMTYRQYALEGMDAKNKTQMGYGLQLSGNIGLGNIVTFYYQGTYGNGITSYFQDGSGQNLDMFPKQEALNELVTPEAWGGYVGMQFNITERVFASATYSQVRVLSKDGFYQPDYYKGSQYLAVNMFCRVKSNMMFGIEYLWGKRQNMDNASNTANRIQTVARFNF
;
A
#
# COMPACT_ATOMS: atom_id res chain seq x y z
N MET A 1 5.47 -18.55 0.84
CA MET A 1 4.06 -18.77 1.22
C MET A 1 3.39 -19.52 0.09
N PRO A 2 2.47 -20.46 0.34
CA PRO A 2 1.74 -21.11 -0.73
C PRO A 2 0.91 -20.02 -1.47
N ASN A 3 0.95 -20.05 -2.79
CA ASN A 3 0.12 -19.17 -3.60
C ASN A 3 -1.35 -19.58 -3.41
N PRO A 4 -2.25 -18.70 -3.00
CA PRO A 4 -3.66 -19.01 -2.79
C PRO A 4 -4.40 -19.33 -4.10
N ASN A 5 -3.80 -19.03 -5.26
CA ASN A 5 -4.39 -19.33 -6.56
C ASN A 5 -3.91 -20.70 -7.08
N PRO A 6 -4.73 -21.76 -7.07
CA PRO A 6 -4.35 -23.08 -7.57
C PRO A 6 -3.99 -23.05 -9.07
N THR A 7 -4.61 -22.19 -9.87
CA THR A 7 -4.29 -22.02 -11.28
C THR A 7 -2.90 -21.46 -11.48
N TYR A 8 -2.51 -20.49 -10.66
CA TYR A 8 -1.16 -19.93 -10.68
C TYR A 8 -0.11 -21.02 -10.36
N ASN A 9 -0.34 -21.80 -9.30
CA ASN A 9 0.57 -22.87 -8.91
C ASN A 9 0.69 -23.99 -9.95
N ASN A 10 -0.34 -24.22 -10.77
CA ASN A 10 -0.34 -25.27 -11.79
C ASN A 10 0.45 -24.88 -13.05
N TYR A 11 0.52 -23.60 -13.40
CA TYR A 11 1.06 -23.15 -14.68
C TYR A 11 2.29 -22.25 -14.59
N THR A 12 2.51 -21.65 -13.43
CA THR A 12 3.62 -20.71 -13.22
C THR A 12 4.22 -20.84 -11.84
N HIS A 13 5.47 -20.41 -11.70
CA HIS A 13 6.18 -20.35 -10.43
C HIS A 13 7.04 -19.09 -10.37
N ALA A 14 7.00 -18.39 -9.23
CA ALA A 14 7.90 -17.27 -9.00
C ALA A 14 9.34 -17.75 -8.88
N VAL A 15 10.26 -17.11 -9.57
CA VAL A 15 11.70 -17.41 -9.50
C VAL A 15 12.43 -16.23 -8.85
N ASN A 16 13.63 -16.49 -8.36
CA ASN A 16 14.48 -15.45 -7.81
C ASN A 16 14.75 -14.37 -8.85
N GLN A 17 14.50 -13.12 -8.47
CA GLN A 17 14.74 -11.97 -9.33
C GLN A 17 16.25 -11.72 -9.43
N ARG A 18 16.72 -11.44 -10.65
CA ARG A 18 18.12 -11.13 -10.92
C ARG A 18 18.43 -9.66 -10.74
N ILE A 19 17.44 -8.82 -10.97
CA ILE A 19 17.55 -7.35 -10.87
C ILE A 19 16.72 -6.92 -9.68
N PRO A 20 17.30 -6.24 -8.68
CA PRO A 20 16.54 -5.70 -7.56
C PRO A 20 15.59 -4.59 -8.02
N ASP A 21 14.58 -4.32 -7.23
CA ASP A 21 13.71 -3.16 -7.43
C ASP A 21 14.53 -1.88 -7.27
N ILE A 22 14.34 -0.92 -8.17
CA ILE A 22 15.14 0.32 -8.25
C ILE A 22 14.25 1.51 -7.86
N PRO A 23 14.29 1.97 -6.60
CA PRO A 23 13.62 3.19 -6.18
C PRO A 23 14.50 4.43 -6.43
N ALA A 24 13.85 5.55 -6.75
CA ALA A 24 14.50 6.86 -6.81
C ALA A 24 13.51 7.94 -6.36
N TYR A 25 14.00 9.06 -5.85
CA TYR A 25 13.15 10.18 -5.50
C TYR A 25 13.89 11.52 -5.61
N ILE A 26 13.10 12.58 -5.76
CA ILE A 26 13.51 13.96 -5.56
C ILE A 26 12.62 14.58 -4.49
N GLN A 27 13.19 15.46 -3.67
CA GLN A 27 12.47 16.10 -2.58
C GLN A 27 12.83 17.57 -2.53
N PHE A 28 11.82 18.41 -2.34
CA PHE A 28 11.96 19.82 -2.04
C PHE A 28 11.38 20.13 -0.67
N MET A 29 12.08 20.94 0.11
CA MET A 29 11.68 21.35 1.47
C MET A 29 11.68 22.87 1.54
N TRP A 30 10.70 23.43 2.24
CA TRP A 30 10.58 24.88 2.39
C TRP A 30 9.90 25.27 3.70
N GLY A 31 10.08 26.55 4.05
CA GLY A 31 9.44 27.17 5.22
C GLY A 31 9.97 26.69 6.56
N ASP A 32 9.69 27.46 7.60
CA ASP A 32 10.18 27.24 8.96
C ASP A 32 9.51 26.04 9.65
N TYR A 33 8.38 25.58 9.12
CA TYR A 33 7.59 24.48 9.68
C TYR A 33 7.84 23.13 9.00
N GLY A 34 8.94 23.01 8.25
CA GLY A 34 9.40 21.77 7.65
C GLY A 34 8.45 21.20 6.59
N SER A 35 7.80 22.08 5.83
CA SER A 35 6.98 21.67 4.69
C SER A 35 7.85 20.99 3.64
N ARG A 36 7.32 19.94 3.01
CA ARG A 36 8.04 19.18 1.98
C ARG A 36 7.09 18.60 0.94
N ILE A 37 7.62 18.44 -0.26
CA ILE A 37 7.05 17.65 -1.34
C ILE A 37 8.10 16.67 -1.84
N ARG A 38 7.70 15.43 -2.08
CA ARG A 38 8.56 14.38 -2.62
C ARG A 38 7.86 13.69 -3.77
N LEU A 39 8.55 13.60 -4.89
CA LEU A 39 8.19 12.75 -6.02
C LEU A 39 9.12 11.54 -6.01
N SER A 40 8.54 10.33 -5.96
CA SER A 40 9.28 9.06 -5.96
C SER A 40 8.87 8.22 -7.15
N GLY A 41 9.83 7.47 -7.69
CA GLY A 41 9.63 6.49 -8.74
C GLY A 41 10.17 5.13 -8.32
N LEU A 42 9.58 4.06 -8.84
CA LEU A 42 9.99 2.68 -8.64
C LEU A 42 9.95 1.95 -9.96
N LEU A 43 11.04 1.23 -10.28
CA LEU A 43 11.08 0.28 -11.39
C LEU A 43 11.31 -1.12 -10.84
N ARG A 44 10.56 -2.10 -11.36
CA ARG A 44 10.60 -3.50 -10.94
C ARG A 44 10.79 -4.41 -12.13
N ASN A 45 11.59 -5.48 -11.91
CA ASN A 45 11.75 -6.56 -12.86
C ASN A 45 11.34 -7.86 -12.18
N MET A 46 10.14 -8.35 -12.49
CA MET A 46 9.57 -9.55 -11.88
C MET A 46 9.68 -10.73 -12.84
N THR A 47 10.37 -11.78 -12.43
CA THR A 47 10.60 -12.96 -13.26
C THR A 47 9.79 -14.14 -12.73
N TYR A 48 9.14 -14.87 -13.65
CA TYR A 48 8.42 -16.08 -13.34
C TYR A 48 8.75 -17.19 -14.34
N ARG A 49 8.61 -18.44 -13.89
CA ARG A 49 8.73 -19.61 -14.73
C ARG A 49 7.34 -20.03 -15.20
N GLN A 50 7.12 -20.00 -16.48
CA GLN A 50 5.98 -20.61 -17.14
C GLN A 50 6.27 -22.10 -17.30
N TYR A 51 5.39 -22.97 -16.80
CA TYR A 51 5.54 -24.40 -16.97
C TYR A 51 5.23 -24.85 -18.41
N ALA A 52 5.78 -26.00 -18.79
CA ALA A 52 5.43 -26.64 -20.05
C ALA A 52 3.94 -27.01 -20.07
N LEU A 53 3.30 -26.68 -21.18
CA LEU A 53 1.97 -27.16 -21.54
C LEU A 53 2.10 -28.00 -22.80
N GLU A 54 1.06 -28.76 -23.14
CA GLU A 54 1.06 -29.56 -24.35
C GLU A 54 1.42 -28.70 -25.57
N GLY A 55 2.54 -29.04 -26.24
CA GLY A 55 3.08 -28.29 -27.37
C GLY A 55 3.93 -27.05 -27.03
N MET A 56 4.25 -26.78 -25.77
CA MET A 56 5.08 -25.65 -25.37
C MET A 56 6.14 -26.03 -24.31
N ASP A 57 7.37 -25.59 -24.50
CA ASP A 57 8.45 -25.77 -23.53
C ASP A 57 8.32 -24.80 -22.33
N ALA A 58 8.79 -25.27 -21.17
CA ALA A 58 8.90 -24.42 -19.99
C ALA A 58 9.94 -23.31 -20.20
N LYS A 59 9.59 -22.06 -19.93
CA LYS A 59 10.47 -20.91 -20.08
C LYS A 59 10.32 -19.87 -18.97
N ASN A 60 11.38 -19.12 -18.74
CA ASN A 60 11.31 -17.95 -17.85
C ASN A 60 10.82 -16.74 -18.63
N LYS A 61 9.85 -16.05 -18.06
CA LYS A 61 9.31 -14.79 -18.57
C LYS A 61 9.52 -13.69 -17.54
N THR A 62 9.56 -12.46 -18.01
CA THR A 62 9.74 -11.26 -17.18
C THR A 62 8.59 -10.32 -17.41
N GLN A 63 8.06 -9.77 -16.31
CA GLN A 63 7.10 -8.69 -16.30
C GLN A 63 7.74 -7.46 -15.64
N MET A 64 7.57 -6.32 -16.29
CA MET A 64 8.02 -5.05 -15.73
C MET A 64 6.91 -4.44 -14.90
N GLY A 65 7.27 -3.95 -13.71
CA GLY A 65 6.42 -3.13 -12.87
C GLY A 65 6.98 -1.73 -12.72
N TYR A 66 6.13 -0.79 -12.43
CA TYR A 66 6.53 0.58 -12.13
C TYR A 66 5.58 1.21 -11.12
N GLY A 67 6.09 2.19 -10.37
CA GLY A 67 5.29 3.00 -9.45
C GLY A 67 5.72 4.45 -9.46
N LEU A 68 4.74 5.34 -9.31
CA LEU A 68 4.96 6.77 -9.06
C LEU A 68 4.24 7.16 -7.78
N GLN A 69 4.90 7.96 -6.95
CA GLN A 69 4.33 8.44 -5.70
C GLN A 69 4.63 9.93 -5.52
N LEU A 70 3.59 10.68 -5.22
CA LEU A 70 3.68 12.05 -4.72
C LEU A 70 3.34 12.03 -3.23
N SER A 71 4.20 12.56 -2.38
CA SER A 71 3.98 12.61 -0.94
C SER A 71 4.55 13.88 -0.32
N GLY A 72 4.07 14.23 0.85
CA GLY A 72 4.59 15.38 1.57
C GLY A 72 3.78 15.77 2.79
N ASN A 73 4.16 16.92 3.33
CA ASN A 73 3.42 17.60 4.38
C ASN A 73 3.52 19.12 4.20
N ILE A 74 2.51 19.82 4.68
CA ILE A 74 2.44 21.29 4.68
C ILE A 74 2.15 21.74 6.11
N GLY A 75 3.11 22.42 6.73
CA GLY A 75 2.95 23.05 8.03
C GLY A 75 2.35 24.44 7.92
N LEU A 76 1.27 24.69 8.63
CA LEU A 76 0.63 26.00 8.76
C LEU A 76 0.81 26.50 10.19
N GLY A 77 1.93 27.17 10.41
CA GLY A 77 2.35 27.55 11.75
C GLY A 77 2.62 26.33 12.62
N ASN A 78 2.60 26.55 13.94
CA ASN A 78 2.75 25.48 14.93
C ASN A 78 1.43 24.75 15.24
N ILE A 79 0.33 25.14 14.57
CA ILE A 79 -1.03 24.70 14.93
C ILE A 79 -1.46 23.50 14.09
N VAL A 80 -1.24 23.56 12.78
CA VAL A 80 -1.76 22.56 11.84
C VAL A 80 -0.68 22.05 10.92
N THR A 81 -0.66 20.72 10.69
CA THR A 81 0.14 20.10 9.65
C THR A 81 -0.74 19.17 8.82
N PHE A 82 -0.75 19.39 7.51
CA PHE A 82 -1.36 18.49 6.53
C PHE A 82 -0.35 17.47 6.04
N TYR A 83 -0.80 16.23 5.88
CA TYR A 83 -0.03 15.12 5.31
C TYR A 83 -0.77 14.56 4.11
N TYR A 84 -0.05 14.22 3.08
CA TYR A 84 -0.63 13.61 1.89
C TYR A 84 0.32 12.63 1.23
N GLN A 85 -0.25 11.60 0.63
CA GLN A 85 0.43 10.67 -0.24
C GLN A 85 -0.54 10.13 -1.27
N GLY A 86 -0.14 10.10 -2.53
CA GLY A 86 -0.82 9.39 -3.61
C GLY A 86 0.21 8.54 -4.36
N THR A 87 -0.12 7.27 -4.59
CA THR A 87 0.72 6.30 -5.28
C THR A 87 -0.10 5.64 -6.37
N TYR A 88 0.47 5.49 -7.55
CA TYR A 88 -0.10 4.77 -8.67
C TYR A 88 0.98 3.95 -9.36
N GLY A 89 0.63 2.77 -9.86
CA GLY A 89 1.55 1.99 -10.66
C GLY A 89 0.99 0.63 -11.03
N ASN A 90 1.87 -0.17 -11.59
CA ASN A 90 1.59 -1.48 -12.12
C ASN A 90 2.53 -2.50 -11.47
N GLY A 91 1.98 -3.62 -10.96
CA GLY A 91 2.77 -4.64 -10.27
C GLY A 91 3.42 -4.17 -8.96
N ILE A 92 2.80 -3.25 -8.24
CA ILE A 92 3.31 -2.64 -7.00
C ILE A 92 2.42 -2.90 -5.79
N THR A 93 1.50 -3.83 -5.86
CA THR A 93 0.51 -4.05 -4.79
C THR A 93 1.15 -4.43 -3.47
N SER A 94 2.28 -5.14 -3.50
CA SER A 94 3.06 -5.50 -2.30
C SER A 94 3.69 -4.28 -1.58
N TYR A 95 3.76 -3.13 -2.21
CA TYR A 95 4.22 -1.87 -1.61
C TYR A 95 3.12 -1.12 -0.86
N PHE A 96 1.87 -1.52 -1.00
CA PHE A 96 0.79 -1.09 -0.12
C PHE A 96 0.71 -2.05 1.08
N GLN A 97 0.56 -1.51 2.29
CA GLN A 97 0.54 -2.32 3.51
C GLN A 97 -0.50 -3.43 3.46
N ASP A 98 -1.71 -3.14 2.99
CA ASP A 98 -2.81 -4.12 2.90
C ASP A 98 -2.62 -5.13 1.77
N GLY A 99 -1.85 -4.79 0.75
CA GLY A 99 -1.49 -5.66 -0.37
C GLY A 99 -0.27 -6.54 -0.06
N SER A 100 0.50 -6.21 0.97
CA SER A 100 1.68 -6.96 1.35
C SER A 100 1.32 -8.37 1.80
N GLY A 101 2.00 -9.38 1.24
CA GLY A 101 1.73 -10.79 1.53
C GLY A 101 0.50 -11.39 0.84
N GLN A 102 -0.26 -10.61 0.06
CA GLN A 102 -1.42 -11.08 -0.69
C GLN A 102 -1.04 -11.67 -2.07
N ASN A 103 0.22 -11.60 -2.50
CA ASN A 103 0.71 -12.02 -3.81
C ASN A 103 -0.05 -11.39 -5.00
N LEU A 104 -0.35 -10.09 -4.87
CA LEU A 104 -1.15 -9.35 -5.85
C LEU A 104 -0.31 -8.54 -6.86
N ASP A 105 0.97 -8.81 -6.99
CA ASP A 105 1.84 -8.09 -7.96
C ASP A 105 1.74 -8.66 -9.38
N MET A 106 1.41 -9.95 -9.50
CA MET A 106 1.19 -10.62 -10.78
C MET A 106 0.01 -11.58 -10.67
N PHE A 107 -0.80 -11.66 -11.73
CA PHE A 107 -1.95 -12.56 -11.85
C PHE A 107 -1.91 -13.34 -13.15
N PRO A 108 -2.54 -14.54 -13.21
CA PRO A 108 -2.82 -15.20 -14.46
C PRO A 108 -3.64 -14.31 -15.37
N LYS A 109 -3.30 -14.27 -16.66
CA LYS A 109 -4.09 -13.60 -17.66
C LYS A 109 -5.39 -14.37 -17.90
N GLN A 110 -6.53 -13.65 -18.00
CA GLN A 110 -7.83 -14.29 -18.14
C GLN A 110 -7.93 -15.21 -19.38
N GLU A 111 -7.35 -14.80 -20.49
CA GLU A 111 -7.38 -15.54 -21.76
C GLU A 111 -6.27 -16.60 -21.89
N ALA A 112 -5.23 -16.53 -21.05
CA ALA A 112 -4.07 -17.41 -21.10
C ALA A 112 -3.50 -17.62 -19.68
N LEU A 113 -4.07 -18.57 -18.94
CA LEU A 113 -3.75 -18.80 -17.52
C LEU A 113 -2.29 -19.16 -17.23
N ASN A 114 -1.53 -19.57 -18.24
CA ASN A 114 -0.09 -19.81 -18.16
C ASN A 114 0.76 -18.54 -18.36
N GLU A 115 0.15 -17.40 -18.62
CA GLU A 115 0.79 -16.08 -18.67
C GLU A 115 0.38 -15.25 -17.47
N LEU A 116 1.34 -14.45 -16.95
CA LEU A 116 1.05 -13.52 -15.87
C LEU A 116 1.00 -12.10 -16.41
N VAL A 117 0.10 -11.31 -15.84
CA VAL A 117 -0.01 -9.87 -16.04
C VAL A 117 0.13 -9.15 -14.70
N THR A 118 0.59 -7.93 -14.75
CA THR A 118 0.73 -7.06 -13.58
C THR A 118 -0.51 -6.18 -13.45
N PRO A 119 -1.24 -6.21 -12.32
CA PRO A 119 -2.38 -5.33 -12.12
C PRO A 119 -1.94 -3.89 -11.90
N GLU A 120 -2.74 -2.97 -12.36
CA GLU A 120 -2.66 -1.58 -11.92
C GLU A 120 -3.21 -1.46 -10.49
N ALA A 121 -2.59 -0.61 -9.68
CA ALA A 121 -3.06 -0.29 -8.35
C ALA A 121 -2.82 1.17 -8.02
N TRP A 122 -3.69 1.74 -7.23
CA TRP A 122 -3.50 3.05 -6.66
C TRP A 122 -3.87 3.06 -5.19
N GLY A 123 -3.26 3.97 -4.46
CA GLY A 123 -3.59 4.18 -3.07
C GLY A 123 -2.99 5.47 -2.55
N GLY A 124 -3.46 5.89 -1.41
CA GLY A 124 -2.95 7.09 -0.79
C GLY A 124 -3.65 7.41 0.51
N TYR A 125 -3.21 8.47 1.13
CA TYR A 125 -3.84 9.04 2.30
C TYR A 125 -3.79 10.56 2.31
N VAL A 126 -4.74 11.13 3.01
CA VAL A 126 -4.73 12.51 3.45
C VAL A 126 -4.95 12.55 4.96
N GLY A 127 -4.20 13.38 5.64
CA GLY A 127 -4.28 13.49 7.09
C GLY A 127 -4.01 14.92 7.56
N MET A 128 -4.46 15.19 8.76
CA MET A 128 -4.28 16.48 9.41
C MET A 128 -3.96 16.27 10.89
N GLN A 129 -2.96 16.96 11.37
CA GLN A 129 -2.64 17.02 12.79
C GLN A 129 -2.90 18.44 13.30
N PHE A 130 -3.55 18.54 14.43
CA PHE A 130 -3.78 19.78 15.16
C PHE A 130 -3.04 19.74 16.49
N ASN A 131 -2.18 20.71 16.74
CA ASN A 131 -1.57 20.96 18.02
C ASN A 131 -2.49 21.87 18.82
N ILE A 132 -3.34 21.29 19.69
CA ILE A 132 -4.35 22.01 20.47
C ILE A 132 -3.67 22.84 21.58
N THR A 133 -2.66 22.25 22.19
CA THR A 133 -1.78 22.90 23.15
C THR A 133 -0.35 22.36 22.97
N GLU A 134 0.63 22.87 23.69
CA GLU A 134 1.99 22.31 23.68
C GLU A 134 2.04 20.84 24.11
N ARG A 135 1.03 20.37 24.86
CA ARG A 135 0.97 19.00 25.39
C ARG A 135 -0.07 18.12 24.72
N VAL A 136 -1.07 18.70 24.09
CA VAL A 136 -2.20 17.96 23.50
C VAL A 136 -2.23 18.17 21.99
N PHE A 137 -2.24 17.10 21.25
CA PHE A 137 -2.46 17.10 19.80
C PHE A 137 -3.44 16.01 19.38
N ALA A 138 -4.16 16.28 18.31
CA ALA A 138 -5.09 15.34 17.71
C ALA A 138 -4.78 15.19 16.22
N SER A 139 -5.10 14.05 15.64
CA SER A 139 -5.03 13.89 14.19
C SER A 139 -6.19 13.08 13.64
N ALA A 140 -6.49 13.35 12.37
CA ALA A 140 -7.42 12.55 11.59
C ALA A 140 -6.76 12.20 10.26
N THR A 141 -6.88 10.93 9.82
CA THR A 141 -6.30 10.44 8.58
C THR A 141 -7.29 9.54 7.87
N TYR A 142 -7.53 9.80 6.59
CA TYR A 142 -8.25 8.90 5.71
C TYR A 142 -7.28 8.30 4.70
N SER A 143 -7.37 6.99 4.47
CA SER A 143 -6.57 6.29 3.46
C SER A 143 -7.43 5.33 2.65
N GLN A 144 -6.99 5.09 1.42
CA GLN A 144 -7.62 4.15 0.50
C GLN A 144 -6.57 3.48 -0.38
N VAL A 145 -6.79 2.19 -0.65
CA VAL A 145 -6.04 1.40 -1.64
C VAL A 145 -7.03 0.69 -2.55
N ARG A 146 -6.69 0.59 -3.85
CA ARG A 146 -7.48 -0.15 -4.82
C ARG A 146 -6.63 -0.81 -5.87
N VAL A 147 -6.92 -2.09 -6.13
CA VAL A 147 -6.39 -2.88 -7.24
C VAL A 147 -7.39 -2.83 -8.38
N LEU A 148 -6.92 -2.55 -9.59
CA LEU A 148 -7.73 -2.47 -10.81
C LEU A 148 -7.59 -3.78 -11.58
N SER A 149 -8.70 -4.49 -11.72
CA SER A 149 -8.76 -5.79 -12.40
C SER A 149 -9.17 -5.59 -13.86
N LYS A 150 -8.21 -5.43 -14.79
CA LYS A 150 -8.57 -5.31 -16.22
C LYS A 150 -8.42 -6.65 -16.94
N ASP A 151 -7.25 -7.25 -16.95
CA ASP A 151 -6.94 -8.40 -17.81
C ASP A 151 -6.56 -9.66 -17.02
N GLY A 152 -6.68 -9.62 -15.70
CA GLY A 152 -6.31 -10.70 -14.79
C GLY A 152 -7.49 -11.61 -14.45
N PHE A 153 -7.19 -12.89 -14.24
CA PHE A 153 -8.14 -13.82 -13.63
C PHE A 153 -8.08 -13.69 -12.11
N TYR A 154 -9.18 -13.25 -11.49
CA TYR A 154 -9.31 -13.04 -10.06
C TYR A 154 -10.39 -13.93 -9.49
N GLN A 155 -10.11 -14.56 -8.36
CA GLN A 155 -11.17 -15.24 -7.61
C GLN A 155 -12.07 -14.20 -6.91
N PRO A 156 -13.36 -14.50 -6.70
CA PRO A 156 -14.32 -13.56 -6.12
C PRO A 156 -13.90 -12.99 -4.76
N ASP A 157 -13.25 -13.79 -3.92
CA ASP A 157 -12.81 -13.46 -2.56
C ASP A 157 -11.47 -12.72 -2.49
N TYR A 158 -10.78 -12.51 -3.63
CA TYR A 158 -9.51 -11.78 -3.64
C TYR A 158 -9.70 -10.33 -3.24
N TYR A 159 -8.66 -9.81 -2.59
CA TYR A 159 -8.60 -8.40 -2.17
C TYR A 159 -8.68 -7.47 -3.39
N LYS A 160 -9.65 -6.55 -3.35
CA LYS A 160 -9.82 -5.49 -4.34
C LYS A 160 -9.40 -4.13 -3.81
N GLY A 161 -9.64 -3.87 -2.53
CA GLY A 161 -9.27 -2.62 -1.92
C GLY A 161 -9.72 -2.47 -0.47
N SER A 162 -9.22 -1.44 0.16
CA SER A 162 -9.53 -1.07 1.53
C SER A 162 -9.65 0.44 1.70
N GLN A 163 -10.34 0.82 2.75
CA GLN A 163 -10.48 2.19 3.22
C GLN A 163 -10.29 2.22 4.74
N TYR A 164 -9.63 3.25 5.24
CA TYR A 164 -9.45 3.47 6.68
C TYR A 164 -9.70 4.92 7.05
N LEU A 165 -10.31 5.11 8.20
CA LEU A 165 -10.38 6.38 8.89
C LEU A 165 -9.81 6.19 10.28
N ALA A 166 -8.73 6.89 10.60
CA ALA A 166 -8.15 6.92 11.94
C ALA A 166 -8.30 8.32 12.53
N VAL A 167 -8.82 8.39 13.74
CA VAL A 167 -8.91 9.64 14.52
C VAL A 167 -8.29 9.37 15.88
N ASN A 168 -7.33 10.20 16.27
CA ASN A 168 -6.63 10.02 17.52
C ASN A 168 -6.36 11.33 18.26
N MET A 169 -6.10 11.20 19.55
CA MET A 169 -5.68 12.29 20.41
C MET A 169 -4.60 11.79 21.38
N PHE A 170 -3.58 12.61 21.57
CA PHE A 170 -2.44 12.34 22.45
C PHE A 170 -2.23 13.46 23.44
N CYS A 171 -1.82 13.09 24.66
CA CYS A 171 -1.47 14.02 25.73
C CYS A 171 -0.08 13.68 26.28
N ARG A 172 0.85 14.66 26.23
CA ARG A 172 2.15 14.59 26.86
C ARG A 172 2.03 15.07 28.31
N VAL A 173 2.00 14.13 29.24
CA VAL A 173 1.88 14.46 30.68
C VAL A 173 3.20 14.98 31.23
N LYS A 174 4.31 14.37 30.79
CA LYS A 174 5.69 14.77 31.09
C LYS A 174 6.55 14.65 29.84
N SER A 175 7.77 15.15 29.90
CA SER A 175 8.75 15.04 28.77
C SER A 175 9.00 13.60 28.32
N ASN A 176 8.89 12.66 29.24
CA ASN A 176 9.13 11.22 29.00
C ASN A 176 7.84 10.37 29.03
N MET A 177 6.63 10.97 29.15
CA MET A 177 5.40 10.22 29.33
C MET A 177 4.27 10.78 28.46
N MET A 178 3.66 9.93 27.67
CA MET A 178 2.54 10.28 26.76
C MET A 178 1.46 9.20 26.82
N PHE A 179 0.20 9.64 26.80
CA PHE A 179 -0.98 8.79 26.62
C PHE A 179 -1.69 9.14 25.33
N GLY A 180 -2.34 8.16 24.73
CA GLY A 180 -3.15 8.37 23.55
C GLY A 180 -4.33 7.44 23.47
N ILE A 181 -5.34 7.88 22.74
CA ILE A 181 -6.52 7.11 22.33
C ILE A 181 -6.71 7.26 20.82
N GLU A 182 -7.09 6.18 20.16
CA GLU A 182 -7.41 6.17 18.75
C GLU A 182 -8.69 5.38 18.49
N TYR A 183 -9.53 5.94 17.63
CA TYR A 183 -10.61 5.23 16.95
C TYR A 183 -10.21 4.97 15.51
N LEU A 184 -10.37 3.74 15.08
CA LEU A 184 -10.09 3.30 13.71
C LEU A 184 -11.33 2.62 13.14
N TRP A 185 -11.79 3.12 12.01
CA TRP A 185 -12.76 2.47 11.13
C TRP A 185 -12.05 1.93 9.90
N GLY A 186 -12.37 0.70 9.49
CA GLY A 186 -11.84 0.08 8.30
C GLY A 186 -12.92 -0.62 7.48
N LYS A 187 -12.75 -0.60 6.16
CA LYS A 187 -13.57 -1.34 5.20
C LYS A 187 -12.66 -2.08 4.22
N ARG A 188 -12.89 -3.39 4.06
CA ARG A 188 -12.30 -4.19 3.00
C ARG A 188 -13.35 -4.51 1.94
N GLN A 189 -12.95 -4.52 0.67
CA GLN A 189 -13.76 -4.96 -0.47
C GLN A 189 -13.00 -6.03 -1.25
N ASN A 190 -13.72 -7.08 -1.66
CA ASN A 190 -13.21 -8.16 -2.50
C ASN A 190 -13.56 -7.92 -3.99
N MET A 191 -13.02 -8.76 -4.88
CA MET A 191 -13.21 -8.66 -6.33
C MET A 191 -14.67 -8.83 -6.76
N ASP A 192 -15.46 -9.64 -6.04
CA ASP A 192 -16.92 -9.80 -6.21
C ASP A 192 -17.75 -8.60 -5.72
N ASN A 193 -17.08 -7.54 -5.21
CA ASN A 193 -17.66 -6.38 -4.54
C ASN A 193 -18.27 -6.65 -3.16
N ALA A 194 -18.22 -7.86 -2.63
CA ALA A 194 -18.52 -8.10 -1.23
C ALA A 194 -17.62 -7.25 -0.33
N SER A 195 -18.18 -6.69 0.72
CA SER A 195 -17.43 -5.81 1.62
C SER A 195 -17.80 -6.02 3.08
N ASN A 196 -16.80 -5.90 3.94
CA ASN A 196 -16.93 -5.95 5.39
C ASN A 196 -16.29 -4.72 6.02
N THR A 197 -16.85 -4.29 7.15
CA THR A 197 -16.35 -3.18 7.95
C THR A 197 -15.95 -3.65 9.34
N ALA A 198 -14.97 -2.97 9.92
CA ALA A 198 -14.53 -3.20 11.30
C ALA A 198 -14.28 -1.86 12.00
N ASN A 199 -14.49 -1.86 13.31
CA ASN A 199 -14.20 -0.73 14.18
C ASN A 199 -13.25 -1.18 15.28
N ARG A 200 -12.34 -0.29 15.69
CA ARG A 200 -11.38 -0.56 16.75
C ARG A 200 -11.16 0.71 17.57
N ILE A 201 -11.14 0.55 18.89
CA ILE A 201 -10.65 1.57 19.82
C ILE A 201 -9.38 1.02 20.45
N GLN A 202 -8.33 1.81 20.48
CA GLN A 202 -7.09 1.44 21.14
C GLN A 202 -6.54 2.61 21.96
N THR A 203 -5.79 2.26 23.00
CA THR A 203 -5.11 3.21 23.88
C THR A 203 -3.63 2.88 23.93
N VAL A 204 -2.81 3.88 24.16
CA VAL A 204 -1.37 3.72 24.32
C VAL A 204 -0.86 4.54 25.51
N ALA A 205 0.06 3.93 26.27
CA ALA A 205 0.88 4.62 27.24
C ALA A 205 2.34 4.43 26.81
N ARG A 206 3.08 5.52 26.61
CA ARG A 206 4.48 5.52 26.19
C ARG A 206 5.36 6.15 27.26
N PHE A 207 6.38 5.45 27.65
CA PHE A 207 7.45 5.91 28.54
C PHE A 207 8.77 5.84 27.81
N ASN A 208 9.55 6.93 27.86
CA ASN A 208 10.92 6.97 27.37
C ASN A 208 11.84 7.02 28.60
N PHE A 209 12.81 6.13 28.68
CA PHE A 209 13.82 6.04 29.76
C PHE A 209 15.09 6.75 29.38
#